data_6f46931efc3dd41d72679c5a41b35c6b
#
_entry.id   6f46931efc3dd41d72679c5a41b35c6b
#
_cell.length_a   1.000
_cell.length_b   1.000
_cell.length_c   1.000
_cell.angle_alpha   90.00
_cell.angle_beta   90.00
_cell.angle_gamma   90.00
#
_symmetry.space_group_name_H-M   'P 1'
#
loop_
_entity.id
_entity.type
_entity.pdbx_description
1 polymer ?
#
loop_
_entity_poly.entity_id
_entity_poly.type
_entity_poly.pdbx_seq_one_letter_code
_entity_poly.pdbx_strand_id
1 'polypeptide(L)'
;MPVFAKTSRIMLPAFALVALFACGGASSDVGAPHAIPDINTFPPMANDGPPGASPSAVSTASAIGRGVNFGNMLEAPTEGAWGLTVTDDFIDKVAAAGFTAVRLPIRWSNHASAQAPFTIDTTFFRRVDSVIDKLLAKGLLVVMNVHHYRQLDGDPLDAGEIGVADGAVDVRFVMLWEQLATHFQGRNARLVFELYNEPHGRLNGEPWNVLAARALAVVRKTNPNRVVVIGPTSWNSASDLKLLKVPNDANLIATVHNYNPFAFTHQGAEWISPVLPVGVTCCSATQLADMTGPLDVAKAWSATMHYPVYVGEFGAYSKGDSTSRKTFNRTMRDAMESRGMSWTYWEFAAGFGVYDPVALSFRQGLLNSLLGS
;
A
#
# COMPACT_ATOMS: atom_id res chain seq x y z
N MET A 1 25.61 40.76 -35.08
CA MET A 1 25.74 42.23 -35.14
C MET A 1 24.40 42.85 -34.78
N PRO A 2 24.33 43.91 -33.98
CA PRO A 2 25.19 44.34 -32.87
C PRO A 2 24.46 44.30 -31.50
N VAL A 3 25.10 43.99 -30.47
CA VAL A 3 25.65 44.74 -29.31
C VAL A 3 25.08 46.15 -29.09
N PHE A 4 24.42 46.35 -27.95
CA PHE A 4 24.49 47.61 -27.20
C PHE A 4 24.36 47.35 -25.69
N ALA A 5 25.49 47.57 -25.02
CA ALA A 5 25.58 47.81 -23.59
C ALA A 5 25.21 49.27 -23.29
N LYS A 6 24.59 49.56 -22.16
CA LYS A 6 24.71 50.87 -21.50
C LYS A 6 24.63 50.75 -19.98
N THR A 7 25.61 51.36 -19.43
CA THR A 7 26.14 51.57 -18.10
C THR A 7 25.23 52.39 -17.16
N SER A 8 25.32 52.03 -15.87
CA SER A 8 25.39 52.82 -14.64
C SER A 8 24.50 54.05 -14.42
N ARG A 9 23.85 54.10 -13.28
CA ARG A 9 24.03 55.20 -12.29
C ARG A 9 23.61 54.76 -10.89
N ILE A 10 24.58 54.90 -9.98
CA ILE A 10 24.46 54.85 -8.53
C ILE A 10 23.76 56.13 -8.04
N MET A 11 22.77 56.05 -7.15
CA MET A 11 22.36 57.13 -6.26
C MET A 11 21.92 56.54 -4.91
N LEU A 12 22.70 56.72 -3.85
CA LEU A 12 22.29 56.91 -2.46
C LEU A 12 22.11 58.41 -2.23
N PRO A 13 21.25 58.90 -1.35
CA PRO A 13 21.09 58.56 0.04
C PRO A 13 19.65 58.79 0.59
N ALA A 14 19.34 58.29 1.76
CA ALA A 14 18.75 59.06 2.86
C ALA A 14 18.51 58.16 4.09
N PHE A 15 19.22 58.48 5.15
CA PHE A 15 18.93 57.97 6.49
C PHE A 15 17.56 58.45 6.95
N ALA A 16 16.64 57.53 7.24
CA ALA A 16 15.45 57.80 8.07
C ALA A 16 15.55 56.96 9.32
N LEU A 17 15.72 57.67 10.44
CA LEU A 17 15.65 57.13 11.78
C LEU A 17 14.21 56.67 12.02
N VAL A 18 13.94 55.38 12.20
CA VAL A 18 12.65 54.90 12.66
C VAL A 18 12.81 54.28 14.05
N ALA A 19 12.00 54.83 14.97
CA ALA A 19 11.95 54.48 16.35
C ALA A 19 11.60 52.99 16.55
N LEU A 20 12.37 52.27 17.38
CA LEU A 20 12.04 50.95 17.91
C LEU A 20 10.81 51.03 18.82
N PHE A 21 9.68 50.63 18.30
CA PHE A 21 8.59 50.12 19.15
C PHE A 21 8.89 48.68 19.48
N ALA A 22 9.22 48.38 20.72
CA ALA A 22 9.29 47.04 21.25
C ALA A 22 7.86 46.46 21.34
N CYS A 23 7.41 45.80 20.26
CA CYS A 23 6.30 44.86 20.37
C CYS A 23 6.83 43.61 21.05
N GLY A 24 6.34 43.29 22.22
CA GLY A 24 6.55 42.02 22.92
C GLY A 24 6.16 40.88 21.99
N GLY A 25 7.14 40.21 21.38
CA GLY A 25 6.93 38.97 20.65
C GLY A 25 6.53 37.91 21.68
N ALA A 26 5.30 37.41 21.57
CA ALA A 26 4.97 36.13 22.15
C ALA A 26 5.94 35.10 21.54
N SER A 27 6.88 34.63 22.34
CA SER A 27 7.69 33.45 21.97
C SER A 27 6.70 32.31 21.79
N SER A 28 6.45 31.91 20.53
CA SER A 28 5.91 30.59 20.26
C SER A 28 6.92 29.62 20.86
N ASP A 29 6.54 28.99 21.93
CA ASP A 29 7.26 27.91 22.57
C ASP A 29 7.29 26.78 21.52
N VAL A 30 8.30 26.77 20.68
CA VAL A 30 8.62 25.64 19.83
C VAL A 30 9.17 24.61 20.80
N GLY A 31 8.27 23.77 21.34
CA GLY A 31 8.61 22.72 22.28
C GLY A 31 9.87 22.00 21.81
N ALA A 32 10.78 21.73 22.75
CA ALA A 32 11.99 20.95 22.43
C ALA A 32 11.61 19.68 21.64
N PRO A 33 12.37 19.29 20.63
CA PRO A 33 12.07 18.11 19.85
C PRO A 33 11.92 16.91 20.80
N HIS A 34 10.78 16.24 20.73
CA HIS A 34 10.54 15.05 21.53
C HIS A 34 11.62 14.00 21.21
N ALA A 35 12.20 13.42 22.26
CA ALA A 35 13.15 12.34 22.10
C ALA A 35 12.48 11.16 21.36
N ILE A 36 13.21 10.54 20.43
CA ILE A 36 12.74 9.33 19.75
C ILE A 36 12.62 8.23 20.82
N PRO A 37 11.44 7.62 20.98
CA PRO A 37 11.28 6.52 21.93
C PRO A 37 12.20 5.34 21.59
N ASP A 38 12.63 4.59 22.60
CA ASP A 38 13.31 3.31 22.38
C ASP A 38 12.30 2.31 21.78
N ILE A 39 12.66 1.62 20.70
CA ILE A 39 11.83 0.60 20.06
C ILE A 39 11.40 -0.51 21.04
N ASN A 40 12.17 -0.75 22.09
CA ASN A 40 11.85 -1.73 23.13
C ASN A 40 10.67 -1.35 24.03
N THR A 41 10.21 -0.09 23.98
CA THR A 41 8.96 0.35 24.60
C THR A 41 7.71 -0.17 23.87
N PHE A 42 7.90 -0.75 22.67
CA PHE A 42 6.88 -1.41 21.87
C PHE A 42 7.21 -2.91 21.75
N PRO A 43 6.94 -3.73 22.78
CA PRO A 43 7.27 -5.15 22.73
C PRO A 43 6.53 -5.86 21.61
N PRO A 44 7.16 -6.81 20.89
CA PRO A 44 6.47 -7.56 19.86
C PRO A 44 5.48 -8.54 20.48
N MET A 45 4.41 -8.85 19.75
CA MET A 45 3.51 -9.94 20.08
C MET A 45 4.26 -11.28 19.95
N ALA A 46 3.99 -12.24 20.84
CA ALA A 46 4.57 -13.58 20.75
C ALA A 46 4.15 -14.30 19.45
N ASN A 47 4.95 -15.24 18.98
CA ASN A 47 4.70 -16.00 17.75
C ASN A 47 5.05 -17.49 17.87
N ASP A 48 4.98 -18.03 19.09
CA ASP A 48 5.37 -19.41 19.44
C ASP A 48 4.18 -20.41 19.45
N GLY A 49 2.96 -19.91 19.28
CA GLY A 49 1.75 -20.72 19.28
C GLY A 49 0.57 -20.07 18.53
N PRO A 50 0.72 -19.76 17.22
CA PRO A 50 -0.37 -19.12 16.49
C PRO A 50 -1.62 -20.01 16.48
N PRO A 51 -2.80 -19.47 16.91
CA PRO A 51 -3.99 -20.29 17.18
C PRO A 51 -4.73 -20.73 15.91
N GLY A 52 -4.32 -20.27 14.73
CA GLY A 52 -5.12 -20.31 13.52
C GLY A 52 -6.15 -19.19 13.47
N ALA A 53 -6.78 -19.01 12.32
CA ALA A 53 -7.67 -17.88 12.07
C ALA A 53 -9.03 -18.05 12.78
N SER A 54 -9.54 -16.93 13.30
CA SER A 54 -10.92 -16.86 13.81
C SER A 54 -11.94 -17.00 12.68
N PRO A 55 -13.19 -17.39 13.00
CA PRO A 55 -14.29 -17.36 12.02
C PRO A 55 -14.47 -15.98 11.37
N SER A 56 -14.20 -14.88 12.11
CA SER A 56 -14.26 -13.52 11.59
C SER A 56 -13.19 -13.29 10.53
N ALA A 57 -11.95 -13.70 10.76
CA ALA A 57 -10.87 -13.57 9.78
C ALA A 57 -11.16 -14.39 8.51
N VAL A 58 -11.64 -15.64 8.68
CA VAL A 58 -12.02 -16.51 7.55
C VAL A 58 -13.15 -15.88 6.73
N SER A 59 -14.22 -15.40 7.40
CA SER A 59 -15.34 -14.77 6.71
C SER A 59 -14.95 -13.45 6.03
N THR A 60 -14.07 -12.67 6.65
CA THR A 60 -13.55 -11.43 6.06
C THR A 60 -12.68 -11.73 4.83
N ALA A 61 -11.79 -12.72 4.89
CA ALA A 61 -11.00 -13.13 3.74
C ALA A 61 -11.90 -13.54 2.56
N SER A 62 -12.94 -14.32 2.82
CA SER A 62 -13.94 -14.67 1.80
C SER A 62 -14.70 -13.44 1.27
N ALA A 63 -15.03 -12.47 2.14
CA ALA A 63 -15.78 -11.27 1.78
C ALA A 63 -14.96 -10.25 0.97
N ILE A 64 -13.62 -10.30 0.97
CA ILE A 64 -12.80 -9.56 0.02
C ILE A 64 -13.22 -9.93 -1.41
N GLY A 65 -13.44 -11.21 -1.69
CA GLY A 65 -13.99 -11.70 -2.95
C GLY A 65 -13.15 -11.27 -4.16
N ARG A 66 -13.75 -10.50 -5.05
CA ARG A 66 -13.15 -9.96 -6.27
C ARG A 66 -12.95 -8.45 -6.11
N GLY A 67 -11.74 -8.03 -5.76
CA GLY A 67 -11.45 -6.63 -5.51
C GLY A 67 -10.54 -5.98 -6.55
N VAL A 68 -10.28 -4.69 -6.35
CA VAL A 68 -9.37 -3.89 -7.16
C VAL A 68 -8.53 -2.98 -6.28
N ASN A 69 -7.27 -2.73 -6.66
CA ASN A 69 -6.42 -1.74 -6.02
C ASN A 69 -6.71 -0.33 -6.58
N PHE A 70 -6.84 0.67 -5.72
CA PHE A 70 -6.78 2.08 -6.10
C PHE A 70 -5.32 2.54 -6.13
N GLY A 71 -4.53 1.86 -6.99
CA GLY A 71 -3.13 2.14 -7.17
C GLY A 71 -2.84 3.43 -7.93
N ASN A 72 -1.66 3.99 -7.71
CA ASN A 72 -1.16 5.24 -8.27
C ASN A 72 -1.95 6.49 -7.83
N MET A 73 -2.55 6.46 -6.64
CA MET A 73 -3.36 7.54 -6.10
C MET A 73 -2.83 8.05 -4.75
N LEU A 74 -3.22 7.42 -3.62
CA LEU A 74 -2.82 7.85 -2.28
C LEU A 74 -1.45 7.32 -1.84
N GLU A 75 -0.87 6.37 -2.54
CA GLU A 75 0.51 5.89 -2.31
C GLU A 75 1.55 6.68 -3.13
N ALA A 76 1.13 7.56 -4.01
CA ALA A 76 2.03 8.57 -4.59
C ALA A 76 2.61 9.48 -3.50
N PRO A 77 3.76 10.14 -3.71
CA PRO A 77 4.35 11.06 -2.71
C PRO A 77 3.38 12.14 -2.23
N THR A 78 2.53 12.62 -3.13
CA THR A 78 1.31 13.40 -2.85
C THR A 78 0.23 12.92 -3.80
N GLU A 79 -1.03 12.90 -3.36
CA GLU A 79 -2.14 12.48 -4.23
C GLU A 79 -2.15 13.31 -5.53
N GLY A 80 -2.21 12.64 -6.67
CA GLY A 80 -2.14 13.27 -7.99
C GLY A 80 -0.74 13.40 -8.59
N ALA A 81 0.34 13.18 -7.84
CA ALA A 81 1.71 13.28 -8.36
C ALA A 81 1.99 12.27 -9.49
N TRP A 82 1.29 11.15 -9.52
CA TRP A 82 1.37 10.14 -10.58
C TRP A 82 0.17 10.19 -11.55
N GLY A 83 -0.51 11.35 -11.62
CA GLY A 83 -1.56 11.64 -12.59
C GLY A 83 -2.96 11.20 -12.20
N LEU A 84 -3.15 10.51 -11.08
CA LEU A 84 -4.46 10.03 -10.61
C LEU A 84 -4.78 10.52 -9.20
N THR A 85 -6.07 10.81 -8.98
CA THR A 85 -6.65 11.10 -7.67
C THR A 85 -7.88 10.22 -7.46
N VAL A 86 -8.21 9.88 -6.22
CA VAL A 86 -9.46 9.17 -5.94
C VAL A 86 -10.64 10.13 -6.11
N THR A 87 -11.54 9.80 -7.03
CA THR A 87 -12.77 10.58 -7.28
C THR A 87 -14.00 9.79 -6.86
N ASP A 88 -15.12 10.50 -6.64
CA ASP A 88 -16.39 9.87 -6.35
C ASP A 88 -16.88 9.01 -7.52
N ASP A 89 -16.63 9.45 -8.76
CA ASP A 89 -16.94 8.69 -9.97
C ASP A 89 -16.18 7.34 -9.99
N PHE A 90 -14.90 7.31 -9.60
CA PHE A 90 -14.14 6.07 -9.52
C PHE A 90 -14.74 5.08 -8.50
N ILE A 91 -15.16 5.58 -7.35
CA ILE A 91 -15.83 4.77 -6.32
C ILE A 91 -17.15 4.21 -6.85
N ASP A 92 -17.96 5.05 -7.51
CA ASP A 92 -19.23 4.66 -8.10
C ASP A 92 -19.04 3.62 -9.22
N LYS A 93 -18.05 3.81 -10.09
CA LYS A 93 -17.71 2.86 -11.15
C LYS A 93 -17.31 1.50 -10.62
N VAL A 94 -16.43 1.46 -9.60
CA VAL A 94 -15.98 0.19 -8.98
C VAL A 94 -17.15 -0.57 -8.36
N ALA A 95 -18.02 0.13 -7.61
CA ALA A 95 -19.19 -0.48 -7.00
C ALA A 95 -20.18 -0.99 -8.07
N ALA A 96 -20.47 -0.18 -9.10
CA ALA A 96 -21.38 -0.53 -10.17
C ALA A 96 -20.86 -1.68 -11.05
N ALA A 97 -19.55 -1.84 -11.19
CA ALA A 97 -18.95 -2.94 -11.94
C ALA A 97 -19.08 -4.31 -11.24
N GLY A 98 -19.37 -4.32 -9.93
CA GLY A 98 -19.52 -5.56 -9.16
C GLY A 98 -18.25 -6.03 -8.43
N PHE A 99 -17.24 -5.17 -8.28
CA PHE A 99 -16.16 -5.43 -7.33
C PHE A 99 -16.70 -5.45 -5.89
N THR A 100 -16.13 -6.29 -5.06
CA THR A 100 -16.58 -6.50 -3.66
C THR A 100 -15.68 -5.79 -2.65
N ALA A 101 -14.46 -5.46 -3.05
CA ALA A 101 -13.47 -4.80 -2.20
C ALA A 101 -12.60 -3.81 -2.98
N VAL A 102 -12.10 -2.81 -2.27
CA VAL A 102 -11.01 -1.94 -2.72
C VAL A 102 -9.84 -2.10 -1.76
N ARG A 103 -8.67 -2.50 -2.29
CA ARG A 103 -7.42 -2.30 -1.57
C ARG A 103 -6.96 -0.88 -1.83
N LEU A 104 -6.67 -0.15 -0.76
CA LEU A 104 -6.36 1.27 -0.76
C LEU A 104 -4.91 1.48 -0.33
N PRO A 105 -3.96 1.49 -1.28
CA PRO A 105 -2.57 1.83 -1.01
C PRO A 105 -2.43 3.27 -0.49
N ILE A 106 -1.67 3.47 0.61
CA ILE A 106 -1.52 4.81 1.21
C ILE A 106 -0.09 5.03 1.70
N ARG A 107 0.56 6.11 1.26
CA ARG A 107 1.91 6.51 1.69
C ARG A 107 1.85 7.40 2.94
N TRP A 108 1.51 6.82 4.08
CA TRP A 108 1.46 7.54 5.36
C TRP A 108 2.79 8.19 5.75
N SER A 109 3.92 7.55 5.40
CA SER A 109 5.26 8.07 5.69
C SER A 109 5.50 9.47 5.15
N ASN A 110 4.87 9.83 4.03
CA ASN A 110 5.03 11.15 3.41
C ASN A 110 4.07 12.21 3.95
N HIS A 111 3.13 11.79 4.77
CA HIS A 111 2.13 12.64 5.40
C HIS A 111 2.26 12.67 6.93
N ALA A 112 3.44 12.33 7.44
CA ALA A 112 3.75 12.36 8.86
C ALA A 112 5.06 13.12 9.11
N SER A 113 5.13 13.79 10.26
CA SER A 113 6.32 14.52 10.68
C SER A 113 7.58 13.64 10.65
N ALA A 114 8.73 14.25 10.29
CA ALA A 114 10.03 13.61 10.41
C ALA A 114 10.54 13.56 11.86
N GLN A 115 9.96 14.36 12.74
CA GLN A 115 10.32 14.47 14.15
C GLN A 115 9.31 13.71 15.01
N ALA A 116 9.76 13.07 16.09
CA ALA A 116 8.85 12.49 17.07
C ALA A 116 7.90 13.57 17.62
N PRO A 117 6.62 13.23 17.87
CA PRO A 117 5.98 11.92 17.85
C PRO A 117 5.53 11.44 16.45
N PHE A 118 6.11 11.91 15.35
CA PHE A 118 5.81 11.52 13.98
C PHE A 118 4.33 11.72 13.61
N THR A 119 3.78 12.87 14.01
CA THR A 119 2.35 13.17 13.88
C THR A 119 1.92 13.14 12.41
N ILE A 120 0.89 12.35 12.10
CA ILE A 120 0.26 12.30 10.80
C ILE A 120 -0.56 13.57 10.57
N ASP A 121 -0.47 14.16 9.37
CA ASP A 121 -1.23 15.34 8.98
C ASP A 121 -2.74 15.10 9.09
N THR A 122 -3.41 15.95 9.84
CA THR A 122 -4.86 15.87 10.06
C THR A 122 -5.66 16.14 8.79
N THR A 123 -5.13 16.91 7.84
CA THR A 123 -5.76 17.14 6.54
C THR A 123 -5.73 15.88 5.70
N PHE A 124 -4.61 15.17 5.73
CA PHE A 124 -4.49 13.89 5.06
C PHE A 124 -5.38 12.81 5.70
N PHE A 125 -5.45 12.75 7.04
CA PHE A 125 -6.44 11.89 7.71
C PHE A 125 -7.86 12.15 7.21
N ARG A 126 -8.31 13.43 7.18
CA ARG A 126 -9.65 13.77 6.67
C ARG A 126 -9.85 13.34 5.21
N ARG A 127 -8.79 13.44 4.39
CA ARG A 127 -8.86 12.97 3.00
C ARG A 127 -9.08 11.47 2.93
N VAL A 128 -8.31 10.69 3.67
CA VAL A 128 -8.43 9.23 3.73
C VAL A 128 -9.77 8.81 4.33
N ASP A 129 -10.20 9.45 5.41
CA ASP A 129 -11.54 9.25 6.00
C ASP A 129 -12.65 9.37 4.95
N SER A 130 -12.63 10.46 4.19
CA SER A 130 -13.63 10.70 3.14
C SER A 130 -13.65 9.58 2.08
N VAL A 131 -12.50 9.05 1.69
CA VAL A 131 -12.42 7.94 0.73
C VAL A 131 -12.96 6.65 1.34
N ILE A 132 -12.51 6.30 2.53
CA ILE A 132 -12.94 5.09 3.24
C ILE A 132 -14.45 5.12 3.50
N ASP A 133 -14.99 6.25 3.98
CA ASP A 133 -16.41 6.37 4.27
C ASP A 133 -17.28 6.19 3.03
N LYS A 134 -16.85 6.75 1.90
CA LYS A 134 -17.56 6.60 0.62
C LYS A 134 -17.51 5.16 0.09
N LEU A 135 -16.36 4.49 0.17
CA LEU A 135 -16.21 3.10 -0.21
C LEU A 135 -17.11 2.18 0.65
N LEU A 136 -17.08 2.37 1.97
CA LEU A 136 -17.91 1.63 2.92
C LEU A 136 -19.41 1.90 2.69
N ALA A 137 -19.79 3.14 2.37
CA ALA A 137 -21.19 3.51 2.06
C ALA A 137 -21.72 2.82 0.80
N LYS A 138 -20.83 2.47 -0.14
CA LYS A 138 -21.16 1.65 -1.32
C LYS A 138 -21.22 0.14 -1.03
N GLY A 139 -21.01 -0.26 0.23
CA GLY A 139 -20.98 -1.67 0.64
C GLY A 139 -19.68 -2.40 0.27
N LEU A 140 -18.64 -1.69 -0.15
CA LEU A 140 -17.34 -2.27 -0.46
C LEU A 140 -16.57 -2.60 0.83
N LEU A 141 -15.79 -3.68 0.83
CA LEU A 141 -14.78 -3.92 1.85
C LEU A 141 -13.53 -3.09 1.49
N VAL A 142 -12.89 -2.51 2.50
CA VAL A 142 -11.69 -1.69 2.30
C VAL A 142 -10.51 -2.34 3.00
N VAL A 143 -9.44 -2.62 2.25
CA VAL A 143 -8.14 -3.03 2.82
C VAL A 143 -7.20 -1.83 2.74
N MET A 144 -6.96 -1.19 3.88
CA MET A 144 -6.07 -0.03 4.01
C MET A 144 -4.69 -0.48 4.48
N ASN A 145 -3.62 0.02 3.85
CA ASN A 145 -2.25 -0.34 4.23
C ASN A 145 -1.32 0.86 4.46
N VAL A 146 -0.10 0.56 4.91
CA VAL A 146 1.07 1.43 4.75
C VAL A 146 1.81 0.98 3.48
N HIS A 147 1.97 1.91 2.51
CA HIS A 147 2.53 1.62 1.19
C HIS A 147 3.72 2.53 0.90
N HIS A 148 4.72 2.01 0.17
CA HIS A 148 5.90 2.76 -0.27
C HIS A 148 6.64 3.53 0.83
N TYR A 149 6.87 2.95 1.99
CA TYR A 149 7.79 3.52 2.97
C TYR A 149 9.22 3.06 2.66
N ARG A 150 9.82 3.63 1.60
CA ARG A 150 11.08 3.18 1.00
C ARG A 150 12.24 3.10 1.99
N GLN A 151 12.38 4.08 2.88
CA GLN A 151 13.41 4.04 3.92
C GLN A 151 13.23 2.85 4.88
N LEU A 152 11.99 2.37 5.07
CA LEU A 152 11.71 1.18 5.88
C LEU A 152 12.25 -0.09 5.22
N ASP A 153 12.26 -0.16 3.91
CA ASP A 153 12.82 -1.27 3.14
C ASP A 153 14.35 -1.16 2.97
N GLY A 154 14.92 0.02 3.21
CA GLY A 154 16.32 0.35 2.94
C GLY A 154 16.56 0.83 1.50
N ASP A 155 15.50 1.18 0.79
CA ASP A 155 15.55 1.71 -0.56
C ASP A 155 15.89 3.21 -0.57
N PRO A 156 16.47 3.73 -1.66
CA PRO A 156 16.61 5.17 -1.86
C PRO A 156 15.26 5.87 -1.81
N LEU A 157 15.22 7.05 -1.19
CA LEU A 157 14.02 7.87 -1.13
C LEU A 157 13.57 8.30 -2.53
N ASP A 158 12.25 8.33 -2.75
CA ASP A 158 11.67 8.99 -3.93
C ASP A 158 11.81 10.51 -3.82
N ALA A 159 11.73 11.20 -4.95
CA ALA A 159 11.71 12.65 -4.96
C ALA A 159 10.54 13.20 -4.14
N GLY A 160 10.83 14.02 -3.14
CA GLY A 160 9.83 14.58 -2.22
C GLY A 160 9.40 13.66 -1.08
N GLU A 161 10.00 12.49 -0.92
CA GLU A 161 9.74 11.62 0.24
C GLU A 161 10.41 12.18 1.51
N ILE A 162 9.71 12.09 2.64
CA ILE A 162 10.20 12.56 3.93
C ILE A 162 11.07 11.49 4.57
N GLY A 163 12.39 11.73 4.59
CA GLY A 163 13.34 10.90 5.31
C GLY A 163 13.41 11.25 6.80
N VAL A 164 13.80 10.26 7.60
CA VAL A 164 14.06 10.39 9.04
C VAL A 164 15.45 9.82 9.36
N ALA A 165 15.95 10.06 10.57
CA ALA A 165 17.19 9.42 11.03
C ALA A 165 17.04 7.89 11.03
N ASP A 166 18.08 7.16 10.62
CA ASP A 166 18.02 5.69 10.45
C ASP A 166 17.53 4.96 11.71
N GLY A 167 17.99 5.37 12.89
CA GLY A 167 17.54 4.79 14.16
C GLY A 167 16.08 5.08 14.54
N ALA A 168 15.40 5.98 13.79
CA ALA A 168 14.00 6.34 14.01
C ALA A 168 13.02 5.57 13.13
N VAL A 169 13.47 4.93 12.06
CA VAL A 169 12.62 4.38 11.00
C VAL A 169 11.62 3.34 11.53
N ASP A 170 12.12 2.35 12.28
CA ASP A 170 11.28 1.28 12.84
C ASP A 170 10.31 1.81 13.89
N VAL A 171 10.80 2.69 14.78
CA VAL A 171 9.95 3.34 15.79
C VAL A 171 8.87 4.16 15.13
N ARG A 172 9.22 4.92 14.09
CA ARG A 172 8.25 5.71 13.32
C ARG A 172 7.17 4.84 12.71
N PHE A 173 7.53 3.72 12.11
CA PHE A 173 6.55 2.77 11.55
C PHE A 173 5.56 2.28 12.62
N VAL A 174 6.05 1.87 13.79
CA VAL A 174 5.18 1.44 14.89
C VAL A 174 4.30 2.57 15.41
N MET A 175 4.84 3.79 15.55
CA MET A 175 4.09 4.97 15.99
C MET A 175 3.08 5.46 14.95
N LEU A 176 3.35 5.28 13.65
CA LEU A 176 2.33 5.49 12.62
C LEU A 176 1.16 4.54 12.84
N TRP A 177 1.42 3.25 13.07
CA TRP A 177 0.36 2.28 13.35
C TRP A 177 -0.40 2.57 14.65
N GLU A 178 0.25 3.07 15.69
CA GLU A 178 -0.44 3.48 16.92
C GLU A 178 -1.43 4.63 16.65
N GLN A 179 -1.04 5.63 15.83
CA GLN A 179 -1.91 6.73 15.41
C GLN A 179 -3.05 6.23 14.52
N LEU A 180 -2.74 5.41 13.50
CA LEU A 180 -3.72 4.83 12.58
C LEU A 180 -4.75 3.99 13.34
N ALA A 181 -4.29 3.10 14.20
CA ALA A 181 -5.16 2.25 14.98
C ALA A 181 -6.08 3.04 15.92
N THR A 182 -5.55 4.08 16.54
CA THR A 182 -6.34 4.99 17.41
C THR A 182 -7.37 5.78 16.59
N HIS A 183 -6.96 6.32 15.44
CA HIS A 183 -7.84 7.12 14.58
C HIS A 183 -9.00 6.30 14.01
N PHE A 184 -8.72 5.08 13.56
CA PHE A 184 -9.72 4.19 12.95
C PHE A 184 -10.38 3.24 13.95
N GLN A 185 -10.17 3.40 15.27
CA GLN A 185 -10.90 2.62 16.27
C GLN A 185 -12.42 2.84 16.13
N GLY A 186 -13.20 1.79 16.36
CA GLY A 186 -14.67 1.88 16.25
C GLY A 186 -15.23 1.97 14.81
N ARG A 187 -14.39 2.08 13.77
CA ARG A 187 -14.84 1.99 12.38
C ARG A 187 -15.44 0.62 12.06
N ASN A 188 -16.31 0.58 11.08
CA ASN A 188 -16.95 -0.65 10.59
C ASN A 188 -15.91 -1.79 10.38
N ALA A 189 -16.28 -3.02 10.69
CA ALA A 189 -15.43 -4.21 10.54
C ALA A 189 -15.05 -4.51 9.07
N ARG A 190 -15.76 -3.92 8.10
CA ARG A 190 -15.40 -3.98 6.67
C ARG A 190 -14.18 -3.11 6.31
N LEU A 191 -13.66 -2.29 7.24
CA LEU A 191 -12.33 -1.71 7.14
C LEU A 191 -11.33 -2.70 7.73
N VAL A 192 -10.47 -3.25 6.91
CA VAL A 192 -9.39 -4.19 7.23
C VAL A 192 -8.07 -3.43 7.19
N PHE A 193 -7.17 -3.70 8.11
CA PHE A 193 -5.83 -3.14 8.09
C PHE A 193 -4.86 -4.13 7.44
N GLU A 194 -3.93 -3.64 6.65
CA GLU A 194 -2.79 -4.39 6.15
C GLU A 194 -1.51 -3.70 6.64
N LEU A 195 -0.70 -4.40 7.43
CA LEU A 195 0.39 -3.76 8.15
C LEU A 195 1.39 -3.08 7.23
N TYR A 196 1.78 -3.74 6.14
CA TYR A 196 2.72 -3.19 5.18
C TYR A 196 2.56 -3.86 3.82
N ASN A 197 2.76 -3.09 2.75
CA ASN A 197 2.56 -3.55 1.38
C ASN A 197 3.44 -4.75 1.01
N GLU A 198 4.74 -4.53 0.88
CA GLU A 198 5.70 -5.48 0.30
C GLU A 198 7.04 -5.41 1.04
N PRO A 199 7.14 -6.00 2.24
CA PRO A 199 8.39 -5.97 2.99
C PRO A 199 9.51 -6.66 2.22
N HIS A 200 10.65 -5.96 2.05
CA HIS A 200 11.82 -6.46 1.32
C HIS A 200 13.11 -5.78 1.81
N GLY A 201 14.22 -6.00 1.11
CA GLY A 201 15.50 -5.36 1.41
C GLY A 201 15.95 -5.64 2.85
N ARG A 202 16.15 -4.59 3.66
CA ARG A 202 16.57 -4.74 5.06
C ARG A 202 15.53 -5.44 5.95
N LEU A 203 14.27 -5.50 5.51
CA LEU A 203 13.20 -6.18 6.23
C LEU A 203 13.16 -7.70 5.99
N ASN A 204 13.94 -8.25 5.05
CA ASN A 204 13.85 -9.67 4.72
C ASN A 204 14.08 -10.57 5.94
N GLY A 205 13.16 -11.52 6.14
CA GLY A 205 13.21 -12.54 7.18
C GLY A 205 12.83 -12.01 8.58
N GLU A 206 13.71 -12.23 9.56
CA GLU A 206 13.43 -11.94 10.98
C GLU A 206 13.18 -10.46 11.29
N PRO A 207 13.87 -9.50 10.68
CA PRO A 207 13.58 -8.07 10.93
C PRO A 207 12.11 -7.72 10.71
N TRP A 208 11.50 -8.23 9.63
CA TRP A 208 10.07 -8.01 9.37
C TRP A 208 9.18 -8.72 10.40
N ASN A 209 9.47 -9.97 10.74
CA ASN A 209 8.68 -10.70 11.72
C ASN A 209 8.57 -9.96 13.05
N VAL A 210 9.69 -9.44 13.54
CA VAL A 210 9.72 -8.67 14.80
C VAL A 210 8.98 -7.35 14.65
N LEU A 211 9.22 -6.62 13.57
CA LEU A 211 8.62 -5.30 13.35
C LEU A 211 7.10 -5.39 13.14
N ALA A 212 6.62 -6.36 12.36
CA ALA A 212 5.20 -6.63 12.16
C ALA A 212 4.51 -7.01 13.47
N ALA A 213 5.15 -7.85 14.30
CA ALA A 213 4.62 -8.20 15.61
C ALA A 213 4.53 -7.01 16.57
N ARG A 214 5.45 -6.03 16.50
CA ARG A 214 5.37 -4.76 17.24
C ARG A 214 4.22 -3.88 16.74
N ALA A 215 4.09 -3.72 15.43
CA ALA A 215 3.00 -2.97 14.83
C ALA A 215 1.62 -3.59 15.14
N LEU A 216 1.52 -4.92 15.08
CA LEU A 216 0.28 -5.60 15.45
C LEU A 216 -0.05 -5.40 16.95
N ALA A 217 0.96 -5.45 17.83
CA ALA A 217 0.75 -5.24 19.26
C ALA A 217 0.14 -3.84 19.56
N VAL A 218 0.59 -2.79 18.88
CA VAL A 218 0.00 -1.46 19.05
C VAL A 218 -1.39 -1.36 18.43
N VAL A 219 -1.64 -1.99 17.30
CA VAL A 219 -2.98 -2.08 16.70
C VAL A 219 -3.97 -2.73 17.68
N ARG A 220 -3.57 -3.79 18.39
CA ARG A 220 -4.42 -4.52 19.33
C ARG A 220 -4.83 -3.73 20.57
N LYS A 221 -4.07 -2.69 20.95
CA LYS A 221 -4.44 -1.80 22.06
C LYS A 221 -5.81 -1.14 21.88
N THR A 222 -6.16 -0.77 20.65
CA THR A 222 -7.41 -0.04 20.34
C THR A 222 -8.36 -0.82 19.41
N ASN A 223 -7.86 -1.83 18.70
CA ASN A 223 -8.61 -2.64 17.74
C ASN A 223 -8.44 -4.15 18.02
N PRO A 224 -8.90 -4.65 19.18
CA PRO A 224 -8.64 -6.04 19.60
C PRO A 224 -9.21 -7.09 18.65
N ASN A 225 -10.30 -6.78 17.93
CA ASN A 225 -10.99 -7.73 17.05
C ASN A 225 -10.88 -7.38 15.55
N ARG A 226 -10.16 -6.30 15.19
CA ARG A 226 -9.97 -5.90 13.80
C ARG A 226 -9.22 -6.97 13.03
N VAL A 227 -9.74 -7.38 11.88
CA VAL A 227 -8.97 -8.24 10.98
C VAL A 227 -7.79 -7.47 10.42
N VAL A 228 -6.61 -8.09 10.47
CA VAL A 228 -5.36 -7.51 10.01
C VAL A 228 -4.72 -8.45 8.99
N VAL A 229 -4.25 -7.87 7.89
CA VAL A 229 -3.51 -8.57 6.83
C VAL A 229 -2.01 -8.44 7.11
N ILE A 230 -1.30 -9.56 6.98
CA ILE A 230 0.15 -9.64 7.10
C ILE A 230 0.72 -10.45 5.93
N GLY A 231 1.77 -9.95 5.30
CA GLY A 231 2.46 -10.64 4.22
C GLY A 231 3.87 -11.11 4.59
N PRO A 232 4.43 -12.09 3.84
CA PRO A 232 5.82 -12.48 3.96
C PRO A 232 6.76 -11.44 3.32
N THR A 233 8.06 -11.67 3.46
CA THR A 233 9.11 -10.86 2.83
C THR A 233 9.26 -11.12 1.33
N SER A 234 10.30 -10.51 0.71
CA SER A 234 10.58 -10.61 -0.74
C SER A 234 9.37 -10.19 -1.58
N TRP A 235 8.83 -8.98 -1.30
CA TRP A 235 7.66 -8.40 -2.00
C TRP A 235 6.41 -9.28 -1.90
N ASN A 236 6.10 -9.77 -0.72
CA ASN A 236 4.97 -10.69 -0.46
C ASN A 236 5.06 -11.99 -1.29
N SER A 237 6.27 -12.50 -1.52
CA SER A 237 6.45 -13.74 -2.28
C SER A 237 5.89 -14.95 -1.53
N ALA A 238 5.08 -15.76 -2.20
CA ALA A 238 4.56 -16.99 -1.63
C ALA A 238 5.66 -17.96 -1.16
N SER A 239 6.86 -17.93 -1.78
CA SER A 239 8.01 -18.75 -1.36
C SER A 239 8.49 -18.42 0.05
N ASP A 240 8.27 -17.18 0.50
CA ASP A 240 8.70 -16.69 1.81
C ASP A 240 7.64 -16.85 2.91
N LEU A 241 6.45 -17.35 2.60
CA LEU A 241 5.46 -17.73 3.62
C LEU A 241 6.05 -18.68 4.67
N LYS A 242 6.96 -19.55 4.29
CA LYS A 242 7.70 -20.45 5.21
C LYS A 242 8.58 -19.72 6.23
N LEU A 243 8.93 -18.45 5.97
CA LEU A 243 9.74 -17.59 6.84
C LEU A 243 8.87 -16.69 7.71
N LEU A 244 7.59 -16.56 7.38
CA LEU A 244 6.65 -15.73 8.12
C LEU A 244 6.33 -16.35 9.47
N LYS A 245 6.75 -15.69 10.54
CA LYS A 245 6.37 -16.04 11.91
C LYS A 245 5.07 -15.33 12.26
N VAL A 246 3.97 -16.08 12.14
CA VAL A 246 2.64 -15.53 12.42
C VAL A 246 2.51 -15.23 13.92
N PRO A 247 2.17 -13.99 14.32
CA PRO A 247 1.92 -13.68 15.72
C PRO A 247 0.75 -14.50 16.30
N ASN A 248 0.74 -14.66 17.63
CA ASN A 248 -0.33 -15.38 18.37
C ASN A 248 -1.64 -14.56 18.35
N ASP A 249 -2.23 -14.45 17.18
CA ASP A 249 -3.44 -13.66 16.92
C ASP A 249 -4.36 -14.40 15.94
N ALA A 250 -5.61 -14.59 16.30
CA ALA A 250 -6.58 -15.29 15.47
C ALA A 250 -7.23 -14.38 14.40
N ASN A 251 -7.11 -13.06 14.50
CA ASN A 251 -7.76 -12.14 13.57
C ASN A 251 -6.81 -11.70 12.45
N LEU A 252 -6.09 -12.67 11.87
CA LEU A 252 -5.15 -12.44 10.77
C LEU A 252 -5.59 -13.11 9.48
N ILE A 253 -5.25 -12.45 8.35
CA ILE A 253 -5.27 -12.97 7.00
C ILE A 253 -3.84 -12.86 6.47
N ALA A 254 -3.30 -13.90 5.85
CA ALA A 254 -2.05 -13.79 5.13
C ALA A 254 -2.29 -13.23 3.71
N THR A 255 -1.34 -12.47 3.19
CA THR A 255 -1.38 -12.03 1.78
C THR A 255 -0.15 -12.48 1.03
N VAL A 256 -0.30 -12.64 -0.28
CA VAL A 256 0.80 -12.81 -1.24
C VAL A 256 0.54 -11.96 -2.46
N HIS A 257 1.61 -11.53 -3.14
CA HIS A 257 1.54 -10.91 -4.45
C HIS A 257 2.05 -11.87 -5.52
N ASN A 258 1.43 -11.88 -6.69
CA ASN A 258 1.83 -12.81 -7.74
C ASN A 258 1.77 -12.17 -9.13
N TYR A 259 2.92 -11.73 -9.59
CA TYR A 259 3.10 -11.17 -10.93
C TYR A 259 3.78 -12.15 -11.91
N ASN A 260 3.87 -13.43 -11.57
CA ASN A 260 4.43 -14.42 -12.49
C ASN A 260 3.48 -14.72 -13.67
N PRO A 261 4.02 -14.89 -14.88
CA PRO A 261 5.44 -14.82 -15.25
C PRO A 261 5.91 -13.36 -15.41
N PHE A 262 6.89 -12.94 -14.64
CA PHE A 262 7.30 -11.54 -14.50
C PHE A 262 7.72 -10.90 -15.85
N ALA A 263 8.36 -11.68 -16.74
CA ALA A 263 8.72 -11.21 -18.07
C ALA A 263 7.51 -10.81 -18.93
N PHE A 264 6.34 -11.40 -18.69
CA PHE A 264 5.09 -11.01 -19.34
C PHE A 264 4.42 -9.83 -18.64
N THR A 265 4.27 -9.91 -17.32
CA THR A 265 3.48 -8.93 -16.57
C THR A 265 4.14 -7.55 -16.48
N HIS A 266 5.48 -7.50 -16.55
CA HIS A 266 6.26 -6.27 -16.46
C HIS A 266 7.04 -5.96 -17.76
N GLN A 267 6.67 -6.55 -18.88
CA GLN A 267 7.29 -6.23 -20.17
C GLN A 267 7.16 -4.73 -20.47
N GLY A 268 8.29 -4.09 -20.83
CA GLY A 268 8.36 -2.66 -21.15
C GLY A 268 8.08 -1.71 -19.98
N ALA A 269 8.09 -2.20 -18.74
CA ALA A 269 7.90 -1.38 -17.55
C ALA A 269 9.13 -0.50 -17.31
N GLU A 270 8.94 0.81 -17.35
CA GLU A 270 10.01 1.80 -17.34
C GLU A 270 10.72 1.93 -15.98
N TRP A 271 10.07 1.47 -14.89
CA TRP A 271 10.63 1.43 -13.53
C TRP A 271 11.43 0.17 -13.22
N ILE A 272 11.49 -0.78 -14.15
CA ILE A 272 12.30 -2.01 -14.00
C ILE A 272 13.65 -1.81 -14.67
N SER A 273 14.73 -2.18 -14.01
CA SER A 273 16.08 -2.08 -14.56
C SER A 273 16.77 -3.46 -14.57
N PRO A 274 17.22 -3.95 -15.73
CA PRO A 274 16.98 -3.42 -17.06
C PRO A 274 15.52 -3.54 -17.48
N VAL A 275 15.04 -2.62 -18.34
CA VAL A 275 13.69 -2.70 -18.92
C VAL A 275 13.51 -4.02 -19.67
N LEU A 276 12.44 -4.74 -19.35
CA LEU A 276 12.16 -6.05 -19.95
C LEU A 276 11.67 -5.88 -21.41
N PRO A 277 12.07 -6.79 -22.33
CA PRO A 277 11.60 -6.75 -23.71
C PRO A 277 10.07 -6.86 -23.79
N VAL A 278 9.46 -6.13 -24.74
CA VAL A 278 8.04 -6.23 -25.09
C VAL A 278 7.79 -7.34 -26.12
N GLY A 279 6.53 -7.75 -26.28
CA GLY A 279 6.11 -8.77 -27.26
C GLY A 279 6.00 -10.19 -26.67
N VAL A 280 6.16 -10.32 -25.35
CA VAL A 280 5.88 -11.59 -24.65
C VAL A 280 4.36 -11.81 -24.61
N THR A 281 3.92 -12.97 -25.08
CA THR A 281 2.50 -13.37 -25.08
C THR A 281 2.21 -14.34 -23.92
N CYS A 282 0.97 -14.48 -23.55
CA CYS A 282 0.49 -15.40 -22.49
C CYS A 282 -0.62 -16.33 -23.05
N CYS A 283 -0.70 -17.63 -22.68
CA CYS A 283 0.12 -18.31 -21.69
C CYS A 283 0.56 -19.68 -22.23
N SER A 284 1.86 -19.92 -22.26
CA SER A 284 2.41 -21.25 -22.52
C SER A 284 2.23 -22.16 -21.29
N ALA A 285 2.47 -23.47 -21.45
CA ALA A 285 2.41 -24.43 -20.34
C ALA A 285 3.39 -24.07 -19.20
N THR A 286 4.60 -23.61 -19.53
CA THR A 286 5.57 -23.13 -18.53
C THR A 286 5.05 -21.91 -17.80
N GLN A 287 4.50 -20.92 -18.50
CA GLN A 287 3.91 -19.73 -17.88
C GLN A 287 2.73 -20.08 -16.97
N LEU A 288 1.89 -21.05 -17.36
CA LEU A 288 0.80 -21.52 -16.49
C LEU A 288 1.33 -22.13 -15.19
N ALA A 289 2.40 -22.92 -15.25
CA ALA A 289 3.05 -23.45 -14.05
C ALA A 289 3.64 -22.33 -13.17
N ASP A 290 4.28 -21.32 -13.78
CA ASP A 290 4.80 -20.15 -13.06
C ASP A 290 3.70 -19.34 -12.38
N MET A 291 2.53 -19.22 -13.00
CA MET A 291 1.37 -18.52 -12.43
C MET A 291 0.77 -19.28 -11.25
N THR A 292 0.64 -20.59 -11.35
CA THR A 292 -0.11 -21.39 -10.37
C THR A 292 0.75 -21.94 -9.24
N GLY A 293 2.05 -22.18 -9.47
CA GLY A 293 2.97 -22.69 -8.45
C GLY A 293 2.97 -21.88 -7.14
N PRO A 294 3.12 -20.54 -7.18
CA PRO A 294 3.01 -19.71 -5.98
C PRO A 294 1.67 -19.83 -5.24
N LEU A 295 0.57 -20.00 -5.99
CA LEU A 295 -0.76 -20.18 -5.39
C LEU A 295 -0.88 -21.56 -4.69
N ASP A 296 -0.23 -22.60 -5.24
CA ASP A 296 -0.19 -23.91 -4.59
C ASP A 296 0.64 -23.88 -3.30
N VAL A 297 1.76 -23.16 -3.30
CA VAL A 297 2.55 -22.93 -2.08
C VAL A 297 1.71 -22.19 -1.03
N ALA A 298 1.00 -21.14 -1.42
CA ALA A 298 0.15 -20.37 -0.52
C ALA A 298 -1.00 -21.21 0.05
N LYS A 299 -1.63 -22.07 -0.78
CA LYS A 299 -2.68 -23.00 -0.35
C LYS A 299 -2.16 -24.04 0.65
N ALA A 300 -1.00 -24.64 0.38
CA ALA A 300 -0.37 -25.61 1.29
C ALA A 300 -0.01 -24.95 2.63
N TRP A 301 0.56 -23.74 2.60
CA TRP A 301 0.84 -22.98 3.81
C TRP A 301 -0.43 -22.68 4.60
N SER A 302 -1.50 -22.22 3.93
CA SER A 302 -2.79 -21.93 4.55
C SER A 302 -3.38 -23.17 5.26
N ALA A 303 -3.28 -24.34 4.62
CA ALA A 303 -3.74 -25.60 5.20
C ALA A 303 -2.94 -26.01 6.45
N THR A 304 -1.65 -25.72 6.48
CA THR A 304 -0.76 -26.05 7.61
C THR A 304 -0.92 -25.07 8.77
N MET A 305 -1.00 -23.79 8.48
CA MET A 305 -1.03 -22.73 9.48
C MET A 305 -2.46 -22.38 9.93
N HIS A 306 -3.47 -22.85 9.23
CA HIS A 306 -4.89 -22.56 9.47
C HIS A 306 -5.26 -21.07 9.39
N TYR A 307 -4.56 -20.30 8.55
CA TYR A 307 -4.90 -18.92 8.22
C TYR A 307 -5.29 -18.81 6.74
N PRO A 308 -6.36 -18.05 6.41
CA PRO A 308 -6.70 -17.79 5.02
C PRO A 308 -5.61 -16.95 4.35
N VAL A 309 -5.43 -17.20 3.05
CA VAL A 309 -4.55 -16.38 2.20
C VAL A 309 -5.38 -15.68 1.15
N TYR A 310 -5.14 -14.38 0.94
CA TYR A 310 -5.68 -13.65 -0.18
C TYR A 310 -4.54 -13.10 -1.06
N VAL A 311 -4.79 -12.90 -2.35
CA VAL A 311 -3.81 -12.35 -3.29
C VAL A 311 -4.02 -10.84 -3.37
N GLY A 312 -3.12 -10.08 -2.72
CA GLY A 312 -3.23 -8.61 -2.61
C GLY A 312 -2.96 -7.89 -3.92
N GLU A 313 -2.09 -8.47 -4.76
CA GLU A 313 -1.78 -7.91 -6.07
C GLU A 313 -1.49 -8.99 -7.10
N PHE A 314 -2.04 -8.78 -8.30
CA PHE A 314 -1.69 -9.45 -9.54
C PHE A 314 -2.17 -8.59 -10.71
N GLY A 315 -1.51 -8.68 -11.85
CA GLY A 315 -1.88 -7.88 -13.02
C GLY A 315 -0.85 -7.98 -14.14
N ALA A 316 -1.14 -7.38 -15.28
CA ALA A 316 -0.21 -7.31 -16.41
C ALA A 316 -0.19 -5.90 -16.99
N TYR A 317 1.01 -5.33 -17.15
CA TYR A 317 1.23 -3.97 -17.64
C TYR A 317 0.72 -3.77 -19.07
N SER A 318 0.28 -2.57 -19.38
CA SER A 318 -0.39 -2.22 -20.64
C SER A 318 0.48 -2.38 -21.91
N LYS A 319 1.79 -2.59 -21.76
CA LYS A 319 2.70 -2.94 -22.88
C LYS A 319 2.49 -4.38 -23.37
N GLY A 320 1.87 -5.26 -22.58
CA GLY A 320 1.39 -6.55 -23.03
C GLY A 320 0.18 -6.41 -23.96
N ASP A 321 0.05 -7.30 -24.97
CA ASP A 321 -1.08 -7.27 -25.86
C ASP A 321 -2.41 -7.57 -25.13
N SER A 322 -3.51 -6.99 -25.61
CA SER A 322 -4.82 -7.07 -24.95
C SER A 322 -5.34 -8.50 -24.83
N THR A 323 -5.05 -9.38 -25.77
CA THR A 323 -5.52 -10.77 -25.75
C THR A 323 -4.80 -11.57 -24.69
N SER A 324 -3.48 -11.46 -24.62
CA SER A 324 -2.65 -12.09 -23.59
C SER A 324 -3.00 -11.57 -22.18
N ARG A 325 -3.21 -10.25 -22.00
CA ARG A 325 -3.64 -9.69 -20.73
C ARG A 325 -5.00 -10.24 -20.26
N LYS A 326 -5.97 -10.36 -21.15
CA LYS A 326 -7.28 -10.98 -20.86
C LYS A 326 -7.14 -12.45 -20.47
N THR A 327 -6.30 -13.19 -21.18
CA THR A 327 -6.02 -14.60 -20.89
C THR A 327 -5.36 -14.75 -19.53
N PHE A 328 -4.31 -13.95 -19.24
CA PHE A 328 -3.64 -13.92 -17.95
C PHE A 328 -4.64 -13.63 -16.81
N ASN A 329 -5.42 -12.56 -16.91
CA ASN A 329 -6.38 -12.16 -15.86
C ASN A 329 -7.38 -13.28 -15.57
N ARG A 330 -7.97 -13.90 -16.62
CA ARG A 330 -8.91 -15.01 -16.45
C ARG A 330 -8.23 -16.22 -15.78
N THR A 331 -7.05 -16.59 -16.26
CA THR A 331 -6.31 -17.73 -15.71
C THR A 331 -5.96 -17.52 -14.25
N MET A 332 -5.46 -16.33 -13.88
CA MET A 332 -5.15 -16.00 -12.49
C MET A 332 -6.41 -16.02 -11.62
N ARG A 333 -7.48 -15.35 -12.04
CA ARG A 333 -8.78 -15.38 -11.34
C ARG A 333 -9.22 -16.82 -11.07
N ASP A 334 -9.31 -17.64 -12.11
CA ASP A 334 -9.81 -19.00 -12.01
C ASP A 334 -8.89 -19.86 -11.12
N ALA A 335 -7.58 -19.68 -11.21
CA ALA A 335 -6.60 -20.36 -10.39
C ALA A 335 -6.69 -19.98 -8.90
N MET A 336 -6.90 -18.70 -8.57
CA MET A 336 -7.11 -18.25 -7.19
C MET A 336 -8.43 -18.73 -6.63
N GLU A 337 -9.52 -18.56 -7.36
CA GLU A 337 -10.87 -18.94 -6.91
C GLU A 337 -11.01 -20.45 -6.72
N SER A 338 -10.43 -21.28 -7.59
CA SER A 338 -10.39 -22.75 -7.43
C SER A 338 -9.61 -23.20 -6.18
N ARG A 339 -8.79 -22.34 -5.63
CA ARG A 339 -8.04 -22.56 -4.38
C ARG A 339 -8.70 -21.94 -3.15
N GLY A 340 -9.86 -21.29 -3.32
CA GLY A 340 -10.58 -20.59 -2.26
C GLY A 340 -9.95 -19.28 -1.84
N MET A 341 -9.14 -18.66 -2.70
CA MET A 341 -8.49 -17.37 -2.43
C MET A 341 -9.28 -16.23 -3.04
N SER A 342 -9.54 -15.21 -2.25
CA SER A 342 -9.97 -13.90 -2.74
C SER A 342 -8.77 -13.11 -3.27
N TRP A 343 -9.04 -12.01 -3.99
CA TRP A 343 -7.99 -11.27 -4.66
C TRP A 343 -8.35 -9.80 -4.88
N THR A 344 -7.30 -8.96 -5.06
CA THR A 344 -7.42 -7.58 -5.53
C THR A 344 -6.49 -7.35 -6.73
N TYR A 345 -7.08 -6.99 -7.87
CA TYR A 345 -6.36 -6.75 -9.12
C TYR A 345 -5.53 -5.47 -9.05
N TRP A 346 -4.30 -5.51 -9.49
CA TRP A 346 -3.46 -4.33 -9.69
C TRP A 346 -3.52 -3.93 -11.16
N GLU A 347 -4.17 -2.81 -11.54
CA GLU A 347 -4.89 -1.89 -10.66
C GLU A 347 -6.08 -1.25 -11.43
N PHE A 348 -6.72 -0.23 -10.84
CA PHE A 348 -7.95 0.35 -11.40
C PHE A 348 -7.73 1.13 -12.69
N ALA A 349 -6.85 2.18 -12.73
CA ALA A 349 -6.86 3.18 -13.81
C ALA A 349 -5.49 3.64 -14.32
N ALA A 350 -4.36 3.15 -13.79
CA ALA A 350 -3.03 3.51 -14.26
C ALA A 350 -2.46 2.50 -15.29
N GLY A 351 -1.18 2.17 -15.20
CA GLY A 351 -0.47 1.38 -16.20
C GLY A 351 -0.96 -0.06 -16.40
N PHE A 352 -1.58 -0.67 -15.39
CA PHE A 352 -2.22 -1.99 -15.48
C PHE A 352 -3.74 -1.88 -15.66
N GLY A 353 -4.27 -0.68 -15.68
CA GLY A 353 -5.64 -0.30 -15.49
C GLY A 353 -6.71 -1.11 -16.21
N VAL A 354 -7.75 -1.50 -15.47
CA VAL A 354 -8.98 -2.07 -15.99
C VAL A 354 -9.95 -0.98 -16.47
N TYR A 355 -9.80 0.24 -15.98
CA TYR A 355 -10.56 1.44 -16.34
C TYR A 355 -9.68 2.41 -17.14
N ASP A 356 -10.29 3.14 -18.07
CA ASP A 356 -9.63 4.19 -18.84
C ASP A 356 -10.09 5.56 -18.32
N PRO A 357 -9.22 6.30 -17.60
CA PRO A 357 -9.60 7.58 -17.00
C PRO A 357 -9.76 8.71 -18.04
N VAL A 358 -9.27 8.53 -19.26
CA VAL A 358 -9.45 9.49 -20.37
C VAL A 358 -10.76 9.22 -21.10
N ALA A 359 -11.02 7.95 -21.43
CA ALA A 359 -12.27 7.54 -22.08
C ALA A 359 -13.45 7.45 -21.08
N LEU A 360 -13.20 7.58 -19.77
CA LEU A 360 -14.18 7.47 -18.69
C LEU A 360 -14.98 6.16 -18.73
N SER A 361 -14.34 5.06 -19.13
CA SER A 361 -15.00 3.77 -19.32
C SER A 361 -14.08 2.59 -18.97
N PHE A 362 -14.69 1.47 -18.60
CA PHE A 362 -13.95 0.24 -18.42
C PHE A 362 -13.40 -0.27 -19.75
N ARG A 363 -12.19 -0.80 -19.74
CA ARG A 363 -11.66 -1.66 -20.80
C ARG A 363 -12.41 -2.99 -20.71
N GLN A 364 -13.60 -3.04 -21.33
CA GLN A 364 -14.61 -4.08 -21.11
C GLN A 364 -14.06 -5.51 -21.19
N GLY A 365 -13.17 -5.79 -22.13
CA GLY A 365 -12.56 -7.12 -22.25
C GLY A 365 -11.68 -7.50 -21.08
N LEU A 366 -11.01 -6.52 -20.42
CA LEU A 366 -10.25 -6.76 -19.18
C LEU A 366 -11.19 -6.91 -17.99
N LEU A 367 -12.22 -6.07 -17.89
CA LEU A 367 -13.21 -6.19 -16.82
C LEU A 367 -13.89 -7.58 -16.86
N ASN A 368 -14.35 -8.00 -18.04
CA ASN A 368 -14.98 -9.32 -18.22
C ASN A 368 -14.02 -10.48 -17.88
N SER A 369 -12.72 -10.34 -18.15
CA SER A 369 -11.74 -11.36 -17.78
C SER A 369 -11.55 -11.49 -16.27
N LEU A 370 -11.79 -10.41 -15.52
CA LEU A 370 -11.73 -10.39 -14.06
C LEU A 370 -13.06 -10.83 -13.41
N LEU A 371 -14.17 -10.27 -13.84
CA LEU A 371 -15.47 -10.47 -13.17
C LEU A 371 -16.33 -11.59 -13.77
N GLY A 372 -16.01 -12.06 -14.97
CA GLY A 372 -16.70 -13.22 -15.56
C GLY A 372 -18.09 -12.89 -16.03
N SER A 373 -18.25 -11.94 -16.94
CA SER A 373 -19.51 -11.64 -17.65
C SER A 373 -19.42 -12.10 -19.10
#